data_c7d0c90d0d90ef70328b9e4f8f344a57
#
_entry.id   c7d0c90d0d90ef70328b9e4f8f344a57
#
_cell.length_a   1.000
_cell.length_b   1.000
_cell.length_c   1.000
_cell.angle_alpha   90.00
_cell.angle_beta   90.00
_cell.angle_gamma   90.00
#
_symmetry.space_group_name_H-M   'P 1'
#
loop_
_entity.id
_entity.type
_entity.pdbx_description
1 polymer ?
#
loop_
_entity_poly.entity_id
_entity_poly.type
_entity_poly.pdbx_seq_one_letter_code
_entity_poly.pdbx_strand_id
1 'polypeptide(L)'
;MEEYTGVPYPFAKYDLIILPGFQYGGMEHTGATLYNDRRMFLDEHPTPDEELGRTLLIAHETAHMWFGDLVTMNWFNDVWTKEVFANYFAARITEPLFPDVNHRLSNLRTFYTSSLGEDRTPGTTSIRQPLDNLRNSGLIYGQIIYNKAPIVMEKLVELIGQEAFQSGIREYLNTYAYGNATWDDLVSILDSKTEADLKQFSDVWVNQKGMPETDMELKGNRLIV
;
A
#
# COMPACT_ATOMS: atom_id res chain seq x y z
N MET A 1 3.83 3.81 13.93
CA MET A 1 4.14 2.44 13.47
C MET A 1 4.31 1.48 14.64
N GLU A 2 5.25 1.66 15.54
CA GLU A 2 5.52 0.72 16.65
C GLU A 2 4.28 0.36 17.48
N GLU A 3 3.48 1.34 17.86
CA GLU A 3 2.24 1.11 18.61
C GLU A 3 1.23 0.25 17.84
N TYR A 4 1.07 0.53 16.55
CA TYR A 4 0.15 -0.21 15.69
C TYR A 4 0.59 -1.64 15.44
N THR A 5 1.85 -1.81 15.06
CA THR A 5 2.41 -3.11 14.67
C THR A 5 2.80 -3.97 15.88
N GLY A 6 3.04 -3.38 17.04
CA GLY A 6 3.63 -4.04 18.21
C GLY A 6 5.10 -4.43 18.01
N VAL A 7 5.73 -3.97 16.93
CA VAL A 7 7.14 -4.24 16.61
C VAL A 7 7.91 -2.92 16.68
N PRO A 8 8.93 -2.81 17.55
CA PRO A 8 9.81 -1.64 17.62
C PRO A 8 10.49 -1.38 16.25
N TYR A 9 10.98 -0.14 16.07
CA TYR A 9 11.80 0.17 14.89
C TYR A 9 12.95 -0.84 14.76
N PRO A 10 13.05 -1.57 13.64
CA PRO A 10 13.87 -2.79 13.61
C PRO A 10 15.37 -2.55 13.36
N PHE A 11 15.79 -1.31 13.11
CA PHE A 11 17.15 -0.99 12.67
C PHE A 11 17.85 -0.06 13.66
N ALA A 12 19.20 0.04 13.57
CA ALA A 12 20.00 0.78 14.55
C ALA A 12 19.94 2.30 14.39
N LYS A 13 19.61 2.79 13.18
CA LYS A 13 19.55 4.23 12.88
C LYS A 13 18.56 4.52 11.75
N TYR A 14 18.13 5.78 11.67
CA TYR A 14 17.26 6.31 10.61
C TYR A 14 17.81 7.67 10.17
N ASP A 15 18.58 7.68 9.09
CA ASP A 15 19.09 8.91 8.48
C ASP A 15 18.23 9.28 7.27
N LEU A 16 17.84 10.54 7.15
CA LEU A 16 17.22 11.11 5.95
C LEU A 16 18.30 11.76 5.10
N ILE A 17 18.49 11.27 3.89
CA ILE A 17 19.50 11.78 2.95
C ILE A 17 18.79 12.43 1.77
N ILE A 18 18.94 13.73 1.63
CA ILE A 18 18.33 14.50 0.54
C ILE A 18 19.32 14.62 -0.61
N LEU A 19 18.92 14.15 -1.79
CA LEU A 19 19.76 14.08 -2.97
C LEU A 19 19.22 15.00 -4.08
N PRO A 20 20.04 15.95 -4.57
CA PRO A 20 19.70 16.74 -5.74
C PRO A 20 19.53 15.86 -6.99
N GLY A 21 18.41 16.04 -7.68
CA GLY A 21 18.15 15.32 -8.93
C GLY A 21 17.91 13.80 -8.78
N PHE A 22 17.57 13.34 -7.58
CA PHE A 22 17.18 11.94 -7.37
C PHE A 22 15.96 11.60 -8.22
N GLN A 23 16.01 10.48 -8.93
CA GLN A 23 14.98 10.13 -9.94
C GLN A 23 13.64 9.69 -9.33
N TYR A 24 13.63 9.22 -8.08
CA TYR A 24 12.41 8.82 -7.36
C TYR A 24 12.01 9.89 -6.34
N GLY A 25 10.81 9.79 -5.76
CA GLY A 25 10.39 10.64 -4.64
C GLY A 25 11.21 10.33 -3.39
N GLY A 26 11.28 9.06 -3.04
CA GLY A 26 12.08 8.49 -1.96
C GLY A 26 12.61 7.10 -2.32
N MET A 27 13.38 6.54 -1.41
CA MET A 27 13.88 5.17 -1.46
C MET A 27 14.25 4.71 -0.05
N GLU A 28 13.65 3.63 0.36
CA GLU A 28 13.60 3.09 1.71
C GLU A 28 14.88 2.38 2.19
N HIS A 29 16.05 2.75 1.70
CA HIS A 29 17.28 2.09 2.12
C HIS A 29 17.45 2.10 3.64
N THR A 30 17.60 0.92 4.21
CA THR A 30 17.74 0.70 5.65
C THR A 30 18.82 1.55 6.27
N GLY A 31 18.46 2.41 7.23
CA GLY A 31 19.36 3.30 7.94
C GLY A 31 19.86 4.52 7.15
N ALA A 32 19.48 4.65 5.86
CA ALA A 32 19.89 5.76 4.99
C ALA A 32 18.83 6.02 3.91
N THR A 33 17.62 6.39 4.33
CA THR A 33 16.49 6.65 3.43
C THR A 33 16.77 7.86 2.54
N LEU A 34 16.67 7.67 1.23
CA LEU A 34 16.97 8.70 0.25
C LEU A 34 15.70 9.47 -0.14
N TYR A 35 15.83 10.76 -0.37
CA TYR A 35 14.74 11.63 -0.77
C TYR A 35 15.15 12.59 -1.88
N ASN A 36 14.22 12.86 -2.80
CA ASN A 36 14.39 13.89 -3.81
C ASN A 36 14.31 15.29 -3.17
N ASP A 37 15.28 16.15 -3.47
CA ASP A 37 15.38 17.50 -2.92
C ASP A 37 14.13 18.35 -3.21
N ARG A 38 13.54 18.25 -4.42
CA ARG A 38 12.34 19.01 -4.82
C ARG A 38 11.09 18.57 -4.05
N ARG A 39 11.08 17.37 -3.50
CA ARG A 39 9.99 16.88 -2.68
C ARG A 39 10.14 17.24 -1.20
N MET A 40 11.37 17.47 -0.77
CA MET A 40 11.72 17.73 0.63
C MET A 40 11.86 19.22 0.96
N PHE A 41 12.46 20.00 0.06
CA PHE A 41 12.58 21.43 0.22
C PHE A 41 11.37 22.12 -0.39
N LEU A 42 10.52 22.66 0.45
CA LEU A 42 9.35 23.44 0.06
C LEU A 42 9.72 24.93 0.04
N ASP A 43 8.94 25.74 -0.68
CA ASP A 43 9.07 27.18 -0.69
C ASP A 43 8.82 27.80 0.70
N GLU A 44 9.14 29.10 0.87
CA GLU A 44 8.94 29.82 2.14
C GLU A 44 7.49 29.82 2.62
N HIS A 45 6.53 29.74 1.69
CA HIS A 45 5.10 29.69 1.95
C HIS A 45 4.45 28.48 1.23
N PRO A 46 4.67 27.26 1.73
CA PRO A 46 4.13 26.07 1.07
C PRO A 46 2.60 26.02 1.20
N THR A 47 1.98 25.43 0.22
CA THR A 47 0.56 25.09 0.30
C THR A 47 0.33 23.90 1.23
N PRO A 48 -0.88 23.73 1.80
CA PRO A 48 -1.22 22.54 2.59
C PRO A 48 -1.04 21.23 1.82
N ASP A 49 -1.29 21.22 0.50
CA ASP A 49 -1.08 20.04 -0.35
C ASP A 49 0.41 19.67 -0.48
N GLU A 50 1.31 20.65 -0.52
CA GLU A 50 2.76 20.41 -0.56
C GLU A 50 3.27 19.88 0.78
N GLU A 51 2.81 20.45 1.90
CA GLU A 51 3.16 19.95 3.23
C GLU A 51 2.64 18.53 3.46
N LEU A 52 1.39 18.26 3.08
CA LEU A 52 0.81 16.92 3.12
C LEU A 52 1.59 15.95 2.24
N GLY A 53 1.93 16.36 1.01
CA GLY A 53 2.68 15.54 0.07
C GLY A 53 4.08 15.15 0.58
N ARG A 54 4.80 16.08 1.22
CA ARG A 54 6.09 15.81 1.87
C ARG A 54 5.92 14.87 3.06
N THR A 55 4.91 15.10 3.88
CA THR A 55 4.65 14.26 5.06
C THR A 55 4.25 12.85 4.67
N LEU A 56 3.40 12.70 3.64
CA LEU A 56 3.04 11.40 3.06
C LEU A 56 4.28 10.66 2.54
N LEU A 57 5.18 11.35 1.83
CA LEU A 57 6.41 10.74 1.35
C LEU A 57 7.28 10.22 2.49
N ILE A 58 7.54 11.03 3.52
CA ILE A 58 8.35 10.62 4.67
C ILE A 58 7.69 9.43 5.39
N ALA A 59 6.37 9.46 5.58
CA ALA A 59 5.63 8.38 6.23
C ALA A 59 5.64 7.09 5.40
N HIS A 60 5.58 7.17 4.07
CA HIS A 60 5.68 6.06 3.14
C HIS A 60 7.03 5.36 3.27
N GLU A 61 8.13 6.10 3.12
CA GLU A 61 9.48 5.52 3.25
C GLU A 61 9.75 4.98 4.67
N THR A 62 9.16 5.61 5.68
CA THR A 62 9.27 5.11 7.07
C THR A 62 8.52 3.79 7.26
N ALA A 63 7.34 3.64 6.65
CA ALA A 63 6.56 2.41 6.76
C ALA A 63 7.24 1.21 6.10
N HIS A 64 8.04 1.44 5.07
CA HIS A 64 8.85 0.40 4.44
C HIS A 64 9.81 -0.29 5.41
N MET A 65 10.24 0.36 6.49
CA MET A 65 11.10 -0.27 7.51
C MET A 65 10.47 -1.54 8.11
N TRP A 66 9.14 -1.62 8.16
CA TRP A 66 8.40 -2.83 8.54
C TRP A 66 7.98 -3.67 7.33
N PHE A 67 7.57 -3.01 6.23
CA PHE A 67 7.02 -3.64 5.03
C PHE A 67 7.93 -3.42 3.82
N GLY A 68 8.81 -4.34 3.58
CA GLY A 68 9.85 -4.28 2.55
C GLY A 68 11.23 -4.59 3.11
N ASP A 69 11.56 -4.03 4.28
CA ASP A 69 12.88 -4.16 4.90
C ASP A 69 12.88 -5.21 6.02
N LEU A 70 12.01 -5.10 7.03
CA LEU A 70 11.91 -6.13 8.08
C LEU A 70 11.35 -7.44 7.53
N VAL A 71 10.26 -7.36 6.77
CA VAL A 71 9.68 -8.47 6.04
C VAL A 71 9.71 -8.14 4.56
N THR A 72 10.46 -8.91 3.79
CA THR A 72 10.64 -8.71 2.35
C THR A 72 9.79 -9.70 1.57
N MET A 73 9.35 -9.36 0.37
CA MET A 73 8.69 -10.30 -0.52
C MET A 73 9.65 -11.42 -0.94
N ASN A 74 9.09 -12.63 -1.12
CA ASN A 74 9.87 -13.77 -1.60
C ASN A 74 10.34 -13.59 -3.06
N TRP A 75 9.51 -12.96 -3.90
CA TRP A 75 9.82 -12.60 -5.27
C TRP A 75 9.04 -11.35 -5.71
N PHE A 76 9.47 -10.73 -6.79
CA PHE A 76 8.94 -9.45 -7.29
C PHE A 76 7.48 -9.51 -7.77
N ASN A 77 6.89 -10.69 -8.00
CA ASN A 77 5.44 -10.79 -8.21
C ASN A 77 4.63 -10.26 -7.02
N ASP A 78 5.22 -10.26 -5.82
CA ASP A 78 4.63 -9.73 -4.59
C ASP A 78 5.21 -8.37 -4.17
N VAL A 79 6.01 -7.70 -5.00
CA VAL A 79 6.61 -6.38 -4.67
C VAL A 79 5.55 -5.31 -4.36
N TRP A 80 4.37 -5.44 -4.94
CA TRP A 80 3.25 -4.55 -4.69
C TRP A 80 2.83 -4.51 -3.21
N THR A 81 3.06 -5.58 -2.45
CA THR A 81 2.67 -5.66 -1.03
C THR A 81 3.40 -4.62 -0.20
N LYS A 82 4.71 -4.42 -0.41
CA LYS A 82 5.46 -3.40 0.31
C LYS A 82 4.94 -1.99 -0.02
N GLU A 83 4.63 -1.72 -1.29
CA GLU A 83 4.14 -0.41 -1.73
C GLU A 83 2.73 -0.11 -1.19
N VAL A 84 1.84 -1.10 -1.21
CA VAL A 84 0.49 -0.91 -0.70
C VAL A 84 0.47 -0.70 0.80
N PHE A 85 1.30 -1.41 1.57
CA PHE A 85 1.41 -1.19 3.01
C PHE A 85 2.05 0.16 3.32
N ALA A 86 3.09 0.56 2.60
CA ALA A 86 3.70 1.87 2.77
C ALA A 86 2.67 2.99 2.52
N ASN A 87 1.88 2.92 1.46
CA ASN A 87 0.81 3.87 1.18
C ASN A 87 -0.30 3.85 2.24
N TYR A 88 -0.75 2.67 2.66
CA TYR A 88 -1.80 2.51 3.68
C TYR A 88 -1.38 3.14 5.02
N PHE A 89 -0.17 2.86 5.48
CA PHE A 89 0.32 3.40 6.73
C PHE A 89 0.71 4.88 6.64
N ALA A 90 1.22 5.33 5.48
CA ALA A 90 1.45 6.76 5.25
C ALA A 90 0.15 7.57 5.42
N ALA A 91 -0.95 7.12 4.82
CA ALA A 91 -2.26 7.75 4.99
C ALA A 91 -2.68 7.79 6.46
N ARG A 92 -2.58 6.67 7.19
CA ARG A 92 -2.95 6.60 8.63
C ARG A 92 -2.06 7.45 9.54
N ILE A 93 -0.78 7.60 9.21
CA ILE A 93 0.15 8.45 9.98
C ILE A 93 -0.16 9.94 9.75
N THR A 94 -0.50 10.30 8.51
CA THR A 94 -0.69 11.71 8.14
C THR A 94 -2.08 12.25 8.48
N GLU A 95 -3.10 11.41 8.44
CA GLU A 95 -4.49 11.82 8.69
C GLU A 95 -4.68 12.64 9.98
N PRO A 96 -4.19 12.21 11.15
CA PRO A 96 -4.33 13.01 12.38
C PRO A 96 -3.47 14.28 12.41
N LEU A 97 -2.45 14.39 11.56
CA LEU A 97 -1.57 15.56 11.47
C LEU A 97 -2.18 16.68 10.62
N PHE A 98 -3.13 16.34 9.74
CA PHE A 98 -3.81 17.25 8.82
C PHE A 98 -5.34 17.15 8.98
N PRO A 99 -5.91 17.51 10.14
CA PRO A 99 -7.33 17.30 10.43
C PRO A 99 -8.27 18.15 9.56
N ASP A 100 -7.77 19.23 8.98
CA ASP A 100 -8.54 20.12 8.10
C ASP A 100 -8.63 19.61 6.65
N VAL A 101 -7.88 18.57 6.31
CA VAL A 101 -7.89 17.94 4.98
C VAL A 101 -9.00 16.89 4.91
N ASN A 102 -9.81 16.95 3.87
CA ASN A 102 -10.73 15.86 3.57
C ASN A 102 -9.96 14.68 2.92
N HIS A 103 -9.36 13.82 3.76
CA HIS A 103 -8.53 12.69 3.33
C HIS A 103 -9.28 11.73 2.42
N ARG A 104 -10.58 11.48 2.68
CA ARG A 104 -11.41 10.62 1.82
C ARG A 104 -11.54 11.18 0.40
N LEU A 105 -11.76 12.49 0.28
CA LEU A 105 -11.82 13.16 -1.03
C LEU A 105 -10.45 13.18 -1.71
N SER A 106 -9.38 13.40 -0.94
CA SER A 106 -8.00 13.35 -1.43
C SER A 106 -7.67 11.95 -1.99
N ASN A 107 -7.98 10.89 -1.27
CA ASN A 107 -7.81 9.51 -1.71
C ASN A 107 -8.62 9.20 -2.98
N LEU A 108 -9.89 9.64 -3.01
CA LEU A 108 -10.74 9.48 -4.20
C LEU A 108 -10.11 10.14 -5.43
N ARG A 109 -9.62 11.37 -5.29
CA ARG A 109 -8.99 12.11 -6.39
C ARG A 109 -7.67 11.46 -6.82
N THR A 110 -6.86 11.03 -5.86
CA THR A 110 -5.50 10.52 -6.11
C THR A 110 -5.52 9.10 -6.66
N PHE A 111 -6.23 8.19 -5.99
CA PHE A 111 -6.15 6.76 -6.31
C PHE A 111 -7.21 6.33 -7.32
N TYR A 112 -8.48 6.69 -7.11
CA TYR A 112 -9.58 6.16 -7.94
C TYR A 112 -9.55 6.65 -9.37
N THR A 113 -9.28 7.94 -9.60
CA THR A 113 -9.29 8.51 -10.95
C THR A 113 -8.21 7.86 -11.82
N SER A 114 -7.00 7.74 -11.30
CA SER A 114 -5.87 7.17 -12.04
C SER A 114 -6.01 5.67 -12.24
N SER A 115 -6.38 4.93 -11.16
CA SER A 115 -6.51 3.48 -11.22
C SER A 115 -7.63 3.02 -12.13
N LEU A 116 -8.81 3.65 -12.04
CA LEU A 116 -9.95 3.32 -12.90
C LEU A 116 -9.71 3.69 -14.37
N GLY A 117 -8.91 4.73 -14.63
CA GLY A 117 -8.47 5.09 -15.98
C GLY A 117 -7.68 3.98 -16.62
N GLU A 118 -6.70 3.42 -15.91
CA GLU A 118 -5.87 2.30 -16.36
C GLU A 118 -6.65 0.97 -16.39
N ASP A 119 -7.37 0.66 -15.33
CA ASP A 119 -7.99 -0.65 -15.11
C ASP A 119 -9.10 -0.99 -16.10
N ARG A 120 -9.70 0.03 -16.76
CA ARG A 120 -10.69 -0.13 -17.85
C ARG A 120 -10.08 -0.43 -19.20
N THR A 121 -8.79 -0.31 -19.37
CA THR A 121 -8.14 -0.49 -20.66
C THR A 121 -7.90 -1.95 -20.97
N PRO A 122 -7.89 -2.36 -22.25
CA PRO A 122 -7.51 -3.73 -22.63
C PRO A 122 -6.09 -4.12 -22.18
N GLY A 123 -5.22 -3.13 -21.98
CA GLY A 123 -3.83 -3.31 -21.55
C GLY A 123 -3.64 -3.40 -20.04
N THR A 124 -4.72 -3.36 -19.24
CA THR A 124 -4.60 -3.49 -17.78
C THR A 124 -4.01 -4.82 -17.35
N THR A 125 -3.41 -4.81 -16.16
CA THR A 125 -2.80 -5.99 -15.54
C THR A 125 -3.47 -6.29 -14.20
N SER A 126 -3.22 -7.49 -13.66
CA SER A 126 -3.53 -7.79 -12.26
C SER A 126 -2.62 -6.98 -11.32
N ILE A 127 -2.99 -6.87 -10.05
CA ILE A 127 -2.12 -6.27 -9.02
C ILE A 127 -0.89 -7.15 -8.85
N ARG A 128 -1.09 -8.45 -8.66
CA ARG A 128 -0.03 -9.44 -8.62
C ARG A 128 0.37 -9.84 -10.03
N GLN A 129 1.48 -9.31 -10.50
CA GLN A 129 1.96 -9.54 -11.86
C GLN A 129 3.06 -10.61 -11.86
N PRO A 130 3.02 -11.62 -12.75
CA PRO A 130 4.11 -12.56 -12.90
C PRO A 130 5.37 -11.84 -13.40
N LEU A 131 6.51 -12.20 -12.84
CA LEU A 131 7.81 -11.69 -13.25
C LEU A 131 8.82 -12.84 -13.39
N ASP A 132 9.08 -13.26 -14.61
CA ASP A 132 10.02 -14.34 -14.89
C ASP A 132 11.48 -13.86 -14.93
N ASN A 133 11.71 -12.58 -15.20
CA ASN A 133 13.04 -12.01 -15.35
C ASN A 133 13.16 -10.66 -14.66
N LEU A 134 14.12 -10.53 -13.75
CA LEU A 134 14.37 -9.32 -12.99
C LEU A 134 14.66 -8.07 -13.85
N ARG A 135 15.17 -8.25 -15.08
CA ARG A 135 15.35 -7.14 -16.03
C ARG A 135 14.05 -6.38 -16.33
N ASN A 136 12.91 -7.04 -16.18
CA ASN A 136 11.59 -6.51 -16.43
C ASN A 136 10.93 -5.93 -15.17
N SER A 137 11.60 -5.93 -14.02
CA SER A 137 11.01 -5.47 -12.76
C SER A 137 10.50 -4.03 -12.83
N GLY A 138 11.17 -3.15 -13.57
CA GLY A 138 10.71 -1.77 -13.77
C GLY A 138 9.37 -1.64 -14.49
N LEU A 139 8.89 -2.67 -15.20
CA LEU A 139 7.63 -2.65 -15.93
C LEU A 139 6.41 -2.91 -15.04
N ILE A 140 6.61 -3.53 -13.86
CA ILE A 140 5.51 -3.82 -12.95
C ILE A 140 5.13 -2.63 -12.06
N TYR A 141 6.03 -1.65 -11.88
CA TYR A 141 5.74 -0.43 -11.13
C TYR A 141 4.89 0.55 -11.97
N GLY A 142 3.61 0.68 -11.61
CA GLY A 142 2.67 1.52 -12.36
C GLY A 142 1.39 1.81 -11.58
N GLN A 143 0.40 2.39 -12.28
CA GLN A 143 -0.87 2.84 -11.69
C GLN A 143 -1.61 1.73 -10.93
N ILE A 144 -1.49 0.49 -11.40
CA ILE A 144 -2.15 -0.65 -10.74
C ILE A 144 -1.56 -0.90 -9.36
N ILE A 145 -0.23 -0.89 -9.22
CA ILE A 145 0.43 -1.10 -7.93
C ILE A 145 0.24 0.11 -7.00
N TYR A 146 0.45 1.33 -7.52
CA TYR A 146 0.46 2.50 -6.66
C TYR A 146 -0.93 3.09 -6.37
N ASN A 147 -1.93 2.84 -7.25
CA ASN A 147 -3.25 3.44 -7.09
C ASN A 147 -4.39 2.44 -6.93
N LYS A 148 -4.43 1.32 -7.68
CA LYS A 148 -5.46 0.29 -7.49
C LYS A 148 -5.24 -0.53 -6.22
N ALA A 149 -4.01 -0.96 -5.95
CA ALA A 149 -3.73 -1.79 -4.80
C ALA A 149 -4.12 -1.13 -3.45
N PRO A 150 -3.87 0.18 -3.20
CA PRO A 150 -4.39 0.86 -2.01
C PRO A 150 -5.91 0.81 -1.87
N ILE A 151 -6.67 0.95 -2.97
CA ILE A 151 -8.13 0.82 -2.95
C ILE A 151 -8.55 -0.59 -2.52
N VAL A 152 -7.88 -1.60 -3.08
CA VAL A 152 -8.15 -3.01 -2.74
C VAL A 152 -7.78 -3.31 -1.30
N MET A 153 -6.70 -2.71 -0.77
CA MET A 153 -6.32 -2.84 0.63
C MET A 153 -7.36 -2.20 1.57
N GLU A 154 -7.88 -1.01 1.23
CA GLU A 154 -8.99 -0.40 1.98
C GLU A 154 -10.21 -1.33 2.03
N LYS A 155 -10.59 -1.91 0.88
CA LYS A 155 -11.70 -2.88 0.80
C LYS A 155 -11.46 -4.14 1.62
N LEU A 156 -10.25 -4.65 1.65
CA LEU A 156 -9.88 -5.78 2.50
C LEU A 156 -10.06 -5.43 3.98
N VAL A 157 -9.58 -4.27 4.40
CA VAL A 157 -9.71 -3.80 5.79
C VAL A 157 -11.18 -3.53 6.15
N GLU A 158 -11.98 -2.98 5.25
CA GLU A 158 -13.42 -2.81 5.44
C GLU A 158 -14.14 -4.17 5.60
N LEU A 159 -13.74 -5.17 4.82
CA LEU A 159 -14.34 -6.50 4.83
C LEU A 159 -14.08 -7.24 6.15
N ILE A 160 -12.83 -7.24 6.66
CA ILE A 160 -12.45 -8.02 7.84
C ILE A 160 -12.48 -7.22 9.15
N GLY A 161 -12.53 -5.90 9.07
CA GLY A 161 -12.47 -4.99 10.20
C GLY A 161 -11.05 -4.67 10.68
N GLN A 162 -10.90 -3.51 11.31
CA GLN A 162 -9.60 -2.98 11.74
C GLN A 162 -8.89 -3.86 12.78
N GLU A 163 -9.63 -4.49 13.68
CA GLU A 163 -9.05 -5.32 14.76
C GLU A 163 -8.44 -6.60 14.20
N ALA A 164 -9.17 -7.30 13.32
CA ALA A 164 -8.69 -8.52 12.67
C ALA A 164 -7.48 -8.21 11.78
N PHE A 165 -7.54 -7.10 11.01
CA PHE A 165 -6.43 -6.65 10.19
C PHE A 165 -5.19 -6.34 11.04
N GLN A 166 -5.32 -5.53 12.10
CA GLN A 166 -4.19 -5.21 12.98
C GLN A 166 -3.58 -6.45 13.62
N SER A 167 -4.44 -7.36 14.12
CA SER A 167 -3.98 -8.62 14.70
C SER A 167 -3.21 -9.46 13.68
N GLY A 168 -3.69 -9.54 12.44
CA GLY A 168 -3.01 -10.25 11.35
C GLY A 168 -1.68 -9.63 10.96
N ILE A 169 -1.62 -8.31 10.86
CA ILE A 169 -0.37 -7.58 10.59
C ILE A 169 0.68 -7.81 11.68
N ARG A 170 0.27 -7.80 12.95
CA ARG A 170 1.18 -8.11 14.07
C ARG A 170 1.73 -9.52 13.98
N GLU A 171 0.88 -10.50 13.69
CA GLU A 171 1.30 -11.89 13.53
C GLU A 171 2.24 -12.04 12.32
N TYR A 172 1.89 -11.44 11.18
CA TYR A 172 2.71 -11.45 9.96
C TYR A 172 4.12 -10.91 10.21
N LEU A 173 4.23 -9.72 10.81
CA LEU A 173 5.53 -9.10 11.10
C LEU A 173 6.36 -9.90 12.11
N ASN A 174 5.73 -10.48 13.14
CA ASN A 174 6.45 -11.31 14.10
C ASN A 174 6.89 -12.66 13.52
N THR A 175 6.08 -13.26 12.65
CA THR A 175 6.37 -14.56 12.05
C THR A 175 7.50 -14.49 11.03
N TYR A 176 7.52 -13.43 10.22
CA TYR A 176 8.43 -13.30 9.11
C TYR A 176 9.53 -12.24 9.31
N ALA A 177 9.70 -11.70 10.53
CA ALA A 177 10.74 -10.72 10.84
C ALA A 177 12.13 -11.17 10.35
N TYR A 178 12.82 -10.28 9.63
CA TYR A 178 14.12 -10.52 9.00
C TYR A 178 14.13 -11.66 7.98
N GLY A 179 12.96 -11.97 7.41
CA GLY A 179 12.77 -13.04 6.44
C GLY A 179 11.93 -12.60 5.25
N ASN A 180 11.45 -13.60 4.53
CA ASN A 180 10.63 -13.41 3.34
C ASN A 180 9.23 -13.98 3.53
N ALA A 181 8.24 -13.30 2.98
CA ALA A 181 6.87 -13.76 2.94
C ALA A 181 6.24 -13.49 1.56
N THR A 182 5.18 -14.23 1.26
CA THR A 182 4.36 -14.05 0.07
C THR A 182 3.04 -13.36 0.44
N TRP A 183 2.33 -12.88 -0.57
CA TRP A 183 0.94 -12.44 -0.38
C TRP A 183 0.05 -13.55 0.19
N ASP A 184 0.25 -14.80 -0.28
CA ASP A 184 -0.55 -15.95 0.18
C ASP A 184 -0.32 -16.27 1.66
N ASP A 185 0.88 -16.05 2.18
CA ASP A 185 1.19 -16.17 3.61
C ASP A 185 0.38 -15.17 4.43
N LEU A 186 0.34 -13.91 4.00
CA LEU A 186 -0.47 -12.89 4.67
C LEU A 186 -1.97 -13.19 4.57
N VAL A 187 -2.47 -13.57 3.39
CA VAL A 187 -3.88 -13.99 3.21
C VAL A 187 -4.23 -15.12 4.17
N SER A 188 -3.35 -16.11 4.31
CA SER A 188 -3.58 -17.25 5.22
C SER A 188 -3.68 -16.84 6.69
N ILE A 189 -2.87 -15.87 7.12
CA ILE A 189 -2.94 -15.31 8.48
C ILE A 189 -4.26 -14.54 8.66
N LEU A 190 -4.62 -13.66 7.73
CA LEU A 190 -5.83 -12.85 7.83
C LEU A 190 -7.11 -13.70 7.74
N ASP A 191 -7.13 -14.72 6.87
CA ASP A 191 -8.24 -15.66 6.69
C ASP A 191 -8.57 -16.41 8.00
N SER A 192 -7.56 -16.71 8.81
CA SER A 192 -7.75 -17.32 10.14
C SER A 192 -8.44 -16.40 11.17
N LYS A 193 -8.61 -15.12 10.89
CA LYS A 193 -9.14 -14.10 11.81
C LYS A 193 -10.51 -13.57 11.41
N THR A 194 -11.09 -14.10 10.34
CA THR A 194 -12.38 -13.66 9.80
C THR A 194 -13.18 -14.86 9.27
N GLU A 195 -14.49 -14.68 9.13
CA GLU A 195 -15.36 -15.64 8.43
C GLU A 195 -15.44 -15.36 6.92
N ALA A 196 -14.87 -14.26 6.45
CA ALA A 196 -14.84 -13.91 5.03
C ALA A 196 -13.85 -14.82 4.28
N ASP A 197 -14.21 -15.19 3.04
CA ASP A 197 -13.34 -15.96 2.14
C ASP A 197 -12.29 -15.05 1.51
N LEU A 198 -11.12 -14.94 2.13
CA LEU A 198 -10.05 -14.09 1.65
C LEU A 198 -9.27 -14.70 0.49
N LYS A 199 -9.39 -15.99 0.26
CA LYS A 199 -8.84 -16.62 -0.95
C LYS A 199 -9.63 -16.19 -2.18
N GLN A 200 -10.96 -16.23 -2.09
CA GLN A 200 -11.82 -15.70 -3.15
C GLN A 200 -11.60 -14.19 -3.36
N PHE A 201 -11.48 -13.40 -2.28
CA PHE A 201 -11.14 -11.99 -2.37
C PHE A 201 -9.83 -11.77 -3.12
N SER A 202 -8.77 -12.52 -2.76
CA SER A 202 -7.47 -12.44 -3.40
C SER A 202 -7.53 -12.80 -4.89
N ASP A 203 -8.25 -13.86 -5.24
CA ASP A 203 -8.39 -14.28 -6.62
C ASP A 203 -9.07 -13.22 -7.48
N VAL A 204 -10.13 -12.61 -6.98
CA VAL A 204 -10.91 -11.62 -7.73
C VAL A 204 -10.19 -10.27 -7.82
N TRP A 205 -9.66 -9.77 -6.71
CA TRP A 205 -9.14 -8.41 -6.65
C TRP A 205 -7.65 -8.27 -6.93
N VAL A 206 -6.86 -9.31 -6.63
CA VAL A 206 -5.40 -9.24 -6.69
C VAL A 206 -4.85 -10.02 -7.89
N ASN A 207 -5.36 -11.24 -8.11
CA ASN A 207 -4.83 -12.14 -9.14
C ASN A 207 -5.45 -11.91 -10.53
N GLN A 208 -6.66 -11.31 -10.61
CA GLN A 208 -7.32 -11.01 -11.88
C GLN A 208 -7.12 -9.55 -12.27
N LYS A 209 -7.12 -9.30 -13.58
CA LYS A 209 -7.07 -7.95 -14.16
C LYS A 209 -8.47 -7.35 -14.27
N GLY A 210 -8.55 -6.04 -14.23
CA GLY A 210 -9.80 -5.30 -14.32
C GLY A 210 -10.54 -5.25 -12.99
N MET A 211 -11.73 -4.65 -13.02
CA MET A 211 -12.62 -4.58 -11.87
C MET A 211 -13.62 -5.73 -11.91
N PRO A 212 -14.07 -6.24 -10.75
CA PRO A 212 -15.17 -7.18 -10.69
C PRO A 212 -16.42 -6.57 -11.33
N GLU A 213 -17.11 -7.34 -12.15
CA GLU A 213 -18.44 -6.99 -12.62
C GLU A 213 -19.45 -7.26 -11.49
N THR A 214 -20.31 -6.29 -11.24
CA THR A 214 -21.32 -6.40 -10.19
C THR A 214 -22.70 -6.27 -10.82
N ASP A 215 -23.47 -7.34 -10.76
CA ASP A 215 -24.86 -7.33 -11.14
C ASP A 215 -25.74 -6.96 -9.94
N MET A 216 -26.71 -6.08 -10.18
CA MET A 216 -27.65 -5.67 -9.15
C MET A 216 -29.08 -5.93 -9.60
N GLU A 217 -29.83 -6.64 -8.76
CA GLU A 217 -31.25 -6.92 -9.01
C GLU A 217 -32.10 -6.43 -7.83
N LEU A 218 -33.16 -5.69 -8.13
CA LEU A 218 -34.15 -5.28 -7.12
C LEU A 218 -35.30 -6.30 -7.08
N LYS A 219 -35.36 -7.09 -6.01
CA LYS A 219 -36.49 -8.04 -5.75
C LYS A 219 -37.40 -7.48 -4.65
N GLY A 220 -38.52 -6.87 -5.07
CA GLY A 220 -39.43 -6.18 -4.16
C GLY A 220 -38.73 -4.98 -3.52
N ASN A 221 -38.45 -5.02 -2.21
CA ASN A 221 -37.75 -3.97 -1.45
C ASN A 221 -36.33 -4.38 -1.02
N ARG A 222 -35.76 -5.44 -1.65
CA ARG A 222 -34.40 -5.94 -1.38
C ARG A 222 -33.53 -5.77 -2.60
N LEU A 223 -32.40 -5.11 -2.42
CA LEU A 223 -31.32 -5.09 -3.39
C LEU A 223 -30.50 -6.35 -3.23
N ILE A 224 -30.31 -7.10 -4.31
CA ILE A 224 -29.40 -8.25 -4.42
C ILE A 224 -28.22 -7.77 -5.25
N VAL A 225 -27.00 -7.99 -4.77
CA VAL A 225 -25.73 -7.62 -5.38
C VAL A 225 -24.92 -8.86 -5.60
#